data_b0d3a45c36182dc728e13e81e6e65060
#
_entry.id   b0d3a45c36182dc728e13e81e6e65060
#
_cell.length_a   1.000
_cell.length_b   1.000
_cell.length_c   1.000
_cell.angle_alpha   90.00
_cell.angle_beta   90.00
_cell.angle_gamma   90.00
#
_symmetry.space_group_name_H-M   'P 1'
#
loop_
_entity.id
_entity.type
_entity.pdbx_description
1 polymer ?
#
loop_
_entity_poly.entity_id
_entity_poly.type
_entity_poly.pdbx_seq_one_letter_code
_entity_poly.pdbx_strand_id
1 'polypeptide(L)'
;PALAAARCDHLAGIFGDRLYVELQRHGLDKERRVEGALIDLAYAKGLPLVATNEPYFATSEDYEAHDALLCIAGGRLVAETDRDQLTPDHRFKTRAEMAVLFADIPEALSSTIEIAQRCAFRPLTRKPILPHFTVGSAADMANANNDEAAELRRQAEEGLANRLAVHGVSQGTATEDYRARLVFELNVITRMHYAGYFLIVADFIKHAKSKGIPVGPGRGSGAGSLVAYALTITDLDPIRFGLLFERFLNPERVSMPDFDIDFCQERRGEVIDYVQKRYGRDQVAQIITFGTLQARGVLRDVGRVLQMPYGQVDKLTKLVPQNPAAPVTLAAAIASEPKLQAFRDEDPVVARAFDIAQRLEGLTRHASTHAAGIVIGDRPLSELVPMYRDPKSDMPVTQFNMKW
;
A
#
# COMPACT_ATOMS: atom_id res chain seq x y z
N PRO A 1 28.68 31.31 5.43
CA PRO A 1 27.68 32.32 5.04
C PRO A 1 27.54 32.45 3.52
N ALA A 2 28.64 32.66 2.75
CA ALA A 2 28.56 32.86 1.30
C ALA A 2 27.93 31.71 0.54
N LEU A 3 28.24 30.44 0.88
CA LEU A 3 27.63 29.27 0.28
C LEU A 3 26.13 29.17 0.58
N ALA A 4 25.71 29.52 1.80
CA ALA A 4 24.29 29.54 2.17
C ALA A 4 23.52 30.59 1.36
N ALA A 5 24.09 31.79 1.22
CA ALA A 5 23.51 32.87 0.41
C ALA A 5 23.38 32.45 -1.07
N ALA A 6 24.43 31.86 -1.66
CA ALA A 6 24.38 31.39 -3.05
C ALA A 6 23.35 30.27 -3.28
N ARG A 7 23.21 29.33 -2.34
CA ARG A 7 22.15 28.30 -2.39
C ARG A 7 20.76 28.90 -2.28
N CYS A 8 20.60 29.89 -1.41
CA CYS A 8 19.34 30.60 -1.25
C CYS A 8 18.93 31.32 -2.54
N ASP A 9 19.89 32.00 -3.22
CA ASP A 9 19.64 32.65 -4.51
C ASP A 9 19.25 31.65 -5.60
N HIS A 10 19.92 30.50 -5.63
CA HIS A 10 19.60 29.43 -6.57
C HIS A 10 18.17 28.89 -6.35
N LEU A 11 17.80 28.62 -5.09
CA LEU A 11 16.45 28.15 -4.74
C LEU A 11 15.39 29.23 -5.03
N ALA A 12 15.69 30.50 -4.75
CA ALA A 12 14.80 31.62 -5.08
C ALA A 12 14.54 31.73 -6.58
N GLY A 13 15.56 31.48 -7.41
CA GLY A 13 15.42 31.43 -8.87
C GLY A 13 14.52 30.31 -9.37
N ILE A 14 14.43 29.19 -8.63
CA ILE A 14 13.56 28.03 -8.97
C ILE A 14 12.14 28.22 -8.43
N PHE A 15 11.99 28.58 -7.16
CA PHE A 15 10.72 28.56 -6.46
C PHE A 15 10.01 29.93 -6.41
N GLY A 16 10.73 31.02 -6.65
CA GLY A 16 10.16 32.38 -6.60
C GLY A 16 9.50 32.69 -5.25
N ASP A 17 8.24 33.10 -5.30
CA ASP A 17 7.40 33.45 -4.13
C ASP A 17 6.98 32.25 -3.25
N ARG A 18 7.39 31.03 -3.63
CA ARG A 18 7.12 29.78 -2.89
C ARG A 18 8.27 29.35 -2.00
N LEU A 19 9.34 30.14 -1.92
CA LEU A 19 10.50 29.87 -1.06
C LEU A 19 10.31 30.56 0.30
N TYR A 20 10.40 29.76 1.36
CA TYR A 20 10.41 30.23 2.75
C TYR A 20 11.69 29.78 3.44
N VAL A 21 12.17 30.55 4.41
CA VAL A 21 13.26 30.12 5.29
C VAL A 21 12.64 29.54 6.55
N GLU A 22 12.85 28.25 6.76
CA GLU A 22 12.26 27.48 7.85
C GLU A 22 13.09 27.59 9.12
N LEU A 23 12.41 27.83 10.24
CA LEU A 23 13.00 27.86 11.58
C LEU A 23 12.35 26.77 12.45
N GLN A 24 13.20 26.04 13.18
CA GLN A 24 12.81 24.97 14.08
C GLN A 24 13.50 25.15 15.43
N ARG A 25 12.79 24.87 16.53
CA ARG A 25 13.29 25.06 17.91
C ARG A 25 12.98 23.80 18.74
N HIS A 26 13.86 22.79 18.64
CA HIS A 26 13.77 21.55 19.42
C HIS A 26 14.85 21.48 20.51
N GLY A 27 15.56 22.60 20.77
CA GLY A 27 16.62 22.65 21.75
C GLY A 27 17.96 22.07 21.29
N LEU A 28 18.12 21.79 20.00
CA LEU A 28 19.37 21.29 19.43
C LEU A 28 20.41 22.42 19.32
N ASP A 29 21.67 22.12 19.64
CA ASP A 29 22.78 23.07 19.53
C ASP A 29 22.98 23.56 18.10
N LYS A 30 22.77 22.68 17.12
CA LYS A 30 22.86 23.04 15.70
C LYS A 30 21.82 24.10 15.29
N GLU A 31 20.61 24.02 15.81
CA GLU A 31 19.55 25.01 15.55
C GLU A 31 19.95 26.38 16.11
N ARG A 32 20.31 26.42 17.39
CA ARG A 32 20.74 27.66 18.06
C ARG A 32 21.91 28.35 17.37
N ARG A 33 22.85 27.58 16.82
CA ARG A 33 24.04 28.10 16.12
C ARG A 33 23.74 28.76 14.80
N VAL A 34 22.70 28.32 14.08
CA VAL A 34 22.42 28.76 12.70
C VAL A 34 21.22 29.73 12.62
N GLU A 35 20.34 29.73 13.61
CA GLU A 35 19.08 30.48 13.57
C GLU A 35 19.27 31.96 13.28
N GLY A 36 20.11 32.66 14.04
CA GLY A 36 20.36 34.10 13.81
C GLY A 36 20.83 34.41 12.41
N ALA A 37 21.79 33.61 11.89
CA ALA A 37 22.29 33.77 10.52
C ALA A 37 21.23 33.47 9.44
N LEU A 38 20.29 32.56 9.70
CA LEU A 38 19.19 32.27 8.79
C LEU A 38 18.16 33.41 8.77
N ILE A 39 17.87 34.00 9.92
CA ILE A 39 16.98 35.17 10.07
C ILE A 39 17.58 36.37 9.30
N ASP A 40 18.86 36.69 9.55
CA ASP A 40 19.55 37.79 8.86
C ASP A 40 19.55 37.58 7.34
N LEU A 41 19.79 36.35 6.89
CA LEU A 41 19.79 36.00 5.48
C LEU A 41 18.40 36.17 4.86
N ALA A 42 17.34 35.71 5.55
CA ALA A 42 15.97 35.85 5.09
C ALA A 42 15.58 37.31 4.89
N TYR A 43 15.83 38.15 5.89
CA TYR A 43 15.54 39.60 5.80
C TYR A 43 16.37 40.30 4.72
N ALA A 44 17.67 40.01 4.63
CA ALA A 44 18.55 40.59 3.61
C ALA A 44 18.11 40.26 2.16
N LYS A 45 17.44 39.11 1.97
CA LYS A 45 16.97 38.66 0.64
C LYS A 45 15.46 38.86 0.44
N GLY A 46 14.75 39.43 1.40
CA GLY A 46 13.31 39.61 1.33
C GLY A 46 12.52 38.30 1.25
N LEU A 47 13.05 37.23 1.85
CA LEU A 47 12.38 35.93 1.90
C LEU A 47 11.55 35.78 3.18
N PRO A 48 10.34 35.24 3.12
CA PRO A 48 9.50 35.01 4.31
C PRO A 48 10.11 33.92 5.20
N LEU A 49 9.98 34.11 6.52
CA LEU A 49 10.28 33.09 7.52
C LEU A 49 9.04 32.22 7.76
N VAL A 50 9.24 30.96 8.13
CA VAL A 50 8.17 30.07 8.60
C VAL A 50 8.63 29.26 9.81
N ALA A 51 7.81 29.24 10.86
CA ALA A 51 8.03 28.45 12.06
C ALA A 51 7.40 27.06 11.89
N THR A 52 8.18 25.99 12.02
CA THR A 52 7.68 24.63 11.97
C THR A 52 8.09 23.83 13.20
N ASN A 53 7.44 22.68 13.40
CA ASN A 53 7.74 21.81 14.53
C ASN A 53 8.38 20.49 14.16
N GLU A 54 8.18 19.99 12.94
CA GLU A 54 8.65 18.65 12.51
C GLU A 54 8.40 17.54 13.57
N PRO A 55 7.15 17.28 13.96
CA PRO A 55 6.85 16.32 15.02
C PRO A 55 7.03 14.88 14.54
N TYR A 56 7.70 14.06 15.34
CA TYR A 56 7.89 12.62 15.11
C TYR A 56 7.02 11.74 16.00
N PHE A 57 6.50 12.28 17.09
CA PHE A 57 5.64 11.58 18.06
C PHE A 57 4.64 12.53 18.71
N ALA A 58 3.59 11.97 19.32
CA ALA A 58 2.46 12.75 19.81
C ALA A 58 2.81 13.54 21.09
N THR A 59 3.41 12.89 22.07
CA THR A 59 3.70 13.45 23.40
C THR A 59 5.15 13.24 23.79
N SER A 60 5.66 13.99 24.77
CA SER A 60 7.01 13.81 25.30
C SER A 60 7.25 12.41 25.88
N GLU A 61 6.21 11.73 26.32
CA GLU A 61 6.28 10.37 26.86
C GLU A 61 6.61 9.33 25.78
N ASP A 62 6.34 9.65 24.50
CA ASP A 62 6.64 8.75 23.37
C ASP A 62 8.10 8.84 22.92
N TYR A 63 8.86 9.80 23.45
CA TYR A 63 10.25 10.03 23.09
C TYR A 63 11.12 8.77 23.19
N GLU A 64 11.03 8.04 24.31
CA GLU A 64 11.82 6.85 24.54
C GLU A 64 11.50 5.73 23.54
N ALA A 65 10.22 5.55 23.22
CA ALA A 65 9.80 4.59 22.22
C ALA A 65 10.31 4.96 20.82
N HIS A 66 10.25 6.25 20.48
CA HIS A 66 10.77 6.75 19.21
C HIS A 66 12.31 6.60 19.12
N ASP A 67 13.03 6.88 20.20
CA ASP A 67 14.49 6.68 20.28
C ASP A 67 14.86 5.20 20.06
N ALA A 68 14.12 4.29 20.68
CA ALA A 68 14.27 2.85 20.43
C ALA A 68 13.95 2.48 18.96
N LEU A 69 12.95 3.12 18.33
CA LEU A 69 12.62 2.93 16.91
C LEU A 69 13.78 3.34 16.00
N LEU A 70 14.45 4.47 16.27
CA LEU A 70 15.65 4.89 15.55
C LEU A 70 16.79 3.87 15.69
N CYS A 71 16.98 3.31 16.90
CA CYS A 71 17.96 2.25 17.14
C CYS A 71 17.61 0.97 16.37
N ILE A 72 16.33 0.60 16.30
CA ILE A 72 15.86 -0.56 15.51
C ILE A 72 16.17 -0.35 14.03
N ALA A 73 15.87 0.82 13.50
CA ALA A 73 16.09 1.16 12.10
C ALA A 73 17.59 1.23 11.74
N GLY A 74 18.40 1.85 12.60
CA GLY A 74 19.83 2.04 12.39
C GLY A 74 20.71 0.85 12.78
N GLY A 75 20.13 -0.23 13.36
CA GLY A 75 20.90 -1.36 13.88
C GLY A 75 21.77 -1.00 15.09
N ARG A 76 21.40 0.04 15.84
CA ARG A 76 22.15 0.59 16.99
C ARG A 76 21.53 0.14 18.32
N LEU A 77 22.18 0.47 19.41
CA LEU A 77 21.70 0.20 20.77
C LEU A 77 21.33 1.51 21.47
N VAL A 78 20.34 1.45 22.34
CA VAL A 78 19.88 2.65 23.08
C VAL A 78 20.98 3.23 23.96
N ALA A 79 21.88 2.38 24.48
CA ALA A 79 23.01 2.80 25.31
C ALA A 79 24.15 3.52 24.56
N GLU A 80 24.15 3.44 23.21
CA GLU A 80 25.16 4.12 22.40
C GLU A 80 24.87 5.63 22.34
N THR A 81 25.92 6.46 22.46
CA THR A 81 25.84 7.92 22.43
C THR A 81 26.17 8.51 21.07
N ASP A 82 26.97 7.82 20.25
CA ASP A 82 27.33 8.23 18.89
C ASP A 82 26.33 7.68 17.88
N ARG A 83 25.14 8.26 17.87
CA ARG A 83 24.03 7.90 16.97
C ARG A 83 23.07 9.05 16.79
N ASP A 84 22.21 8.95 15.79
CA ASP A 84 21.14 9.92 15.61
C ASP A 84 20.16 9.86 16.78
N GLN A 85 19.95 11.00 17.39
CA GLN A 85 18.98 11.21 18.47
C GLN A 85 18.19 12.48 18.22
N LEU A 86 16.91 12.44 18.56
CA LEU A 86 16.06 13.61 18.65
C LEU A 86 16.02 14.13 20.09
N THR A 87 15.18 15.10 20.36
CA THR A 87 14.89 15.59 21.70
C THR A 87 13.41 15.36 22.03
N PRO A 88 12.98 15.38 23.29
CA PRO A 88 11.57 15.33 23.65
C PRO A 88 10.72 16.45 23.03
N ASP A 89 11.36 17.51 22.55
CA ASP A 89 10.70 18.64 21.88
C ASP A 89 10.28 18.37 20.43
N HIS A 90 10.65 17.24 19.85
CA HIS A 90 10.10 16.77 18.56
C HIS A 90 8.72 16.11 18.72
N ARG A 91 8.03 16.37 19.81
CA ARG A 91 6.63 16.02 20.01
C ARG A 91 5.71 16.98 19.24
N PHE A 92 4.47 16.57 19.01
CA PHE A 92 3.47 17.47 18.44
C PHE A 92 3.11 18.58 19.42
N LYS A 93 3.48 19.83 19.09
CA LYS A 93 3.19 21.01 19.90
C LYS A 93 1.83 21.62 19.54
N THR A 94 1.12 22.12 20.54
CA THR A 94 -0.11 22.87 20.34
C THR A 94 0.17 24.25 19.74
N ARG A 95 -0.87 24.88 19.19
CA ARG A 95 -0.78 26.27 18.71
C ARG A 95 -0.29 27.23 19.78
N ALA A 96 -0.76 27.09 21.02
CA ALA A 96 -0.36 27.96 22.14
C ALA A 96 1.13 27.79 22.45
N GLU A 97 1.64 26.56 22.47
CA GLU A 97 3.06 26.29 22.69
C GLU A 97 3.93 26.86 21.57
N MET A 98 3.51 26.71 20.31
CA MET A 98 4.23 27.31 19.18
C MET A 98 4.22 28.83 19.23
N ALA A 99 3.10 29.44 19.62
CA ALA A 99 3.01 30.91 19.80
C ALA A 99 3.96 31.43 20.89
N VAL A 100 4.13 30.69 21.97
CA VAL A 100 5.10 31.05 23.03
C VAL A 100 6.53 30.82 22.52
N LEU A 101 6.78 29.73 21.85
CA LEU A 101 8.12 29.35 21.37
C LEU A 101 8.70 30.34 20.35
N PHE A 102 7.87 30.94 19.51
CA PHE A 102 8.23 31.90 18.45
C PHE A 102 7.64 33.31 18.71
N ALA A 103 7.42 33.68 19.99
CA ALA A 103 6.86 34.97 20.32
C ALA A 103 7.72 36.17 19.87
N ASP A 104 9.01 35.94 19.69
CA ASP A 104 10.00 36.92 19.20
C ASP A 104 9.97 37.11 17.68
N ILE A 105 9.34 36.19 16.90
CA ILE A 105 9.25 36.23 15.43
C ILE A 105 7.81 35.89 15.00
N PRO A 106 6.81 36.72 15.30
CA PRO A 106 5.41 36.42 15.04
C PRO A 106 5.06 36.28 13.55
N GLU A 107 5.82 36.89 12.64
CA GLU A 107 5.66 36.75 11.20
C GLU A 107 5.92 35.34 10.72
N ALA A 108 6.85 34.60 11.35
CA ALA A 108 7.12 33.22 11.01
C ALA A 108 5.93 32.30 11.33
N LEU A 109 5.15 32.62 12.36
CA LEU A 109 3.88 31.96 12.67
C LEU A 109 2.77 32.34 11.69
N SER A 110 2.70 33.61 11.28
CA SER A 110 1.72 34.09 10.30
C SER A 110 1.88 33.39 8.96
N SER A 111 3.11 33.15 8.55
CA SER A 111 3.43 32.41 7.30
C SER A 111 2.84 30.99 7.28
N THR A 112 2.64 30.34 8.43
CA THR A 112 2.01 29.01 8.49
C THR A 112 0.57 29.05 7.99
N ILE A 113 -0.17 30.12 8.30
CA ILE A 113 -1.55 30.31 7.85
C ILE A 113 -1.58 30.62 6.35
N GLU A 114 -0.68 31.49 5.88
CA GLU A 114 -0.55 31.79 4.46
C GLU A 114 -0.27 30.52 3.65
N ILE A 115 0.71 29.71 4.06
CA ILE A 115 1.03 28.45 3.40
C ILE A 115 -0.18 27.50 3.41
N ALA A 116 -0.89 27.37 4.53
CA ALA A 116 -2.08 26.53 4.63
C ALA A 116 -3.17 26.97 3.63
N GLN A 117 -3.38 28.28 3.47
CA GLN A 117 -4.34 28.83 2.48
C GLN A 117 -3.88 28.56 1.04
N ARG A 118 -2.60 28.73 0.74
CA ARG A 118 -2.02 28.44 -0.60
C ARG A 118 -2.07 26.96 -0.94
N CYS A 119 -2.01 26.07 0.06
CA CYS A 119 -2.01 24.62 -0.09
C CYS A 119 -3.40 24.00 0.15
N ALA A 120 -4.48 24.75 0.00
CA ALA A 120 -5.86 24.31 0.26
C ALA A 120 -6.42 23.31 -0.80
N PHE A 121 -5.57 22.69 -1.62
CA PHE A 121 -5.96 21.68 -2.58
C PHE A 121 -6.41 20.39 -1.88
N ARG A 122 -7.57 19.88 -2.28
CA ARG A 122 -8.08 18.58 -1.85
C ARG A 122 -8.23 17.64 -3.04
N PRO A 123 -7.59 16.46 -3.03
CA PRO A 123 -7.83 15.44 -4.03
C PRO A 123 -9.29 15.02 -4.06
N LEU A 124 -9.88 14.97 -5.26
CA LEU A 124 -11.25 14.49 -5.43
C LEU A 124 -11.24 12.97 -5.61
N THR A 125 -12.18 12.31 -4.92
CA THR A 125 -12.43 10.88 -5.13
C THR A 125 -12.93 10.66 -6.57
N ARG A 126 -12.42 9.63 -7.22
CA ARG A 126 -12.82 9.21 -8.56
C ARG A 126 -13.44 7.83 -8.51
N LYS A 127 -14.27 7.53 -9.49
CA LYS A 127 -14.72 6.15 -9.70
C LYS A 127 -13.52 5.27 -10.07
N PRO A 128 -13.55 3.97 -9.72
CA PRO A 128 -12.53 3.04 -10.18
C PRO A 128 -12.36 3.10 -11.69
N ILE A 129 -11.10 3.11 -12.15
CA ILE A 129 -10.74 3.12 -13.56
C ILE A 129 -10.43 1.68 -13.95
N LEU A 130 -11.05 1.21 -15.01
CA LEU A 130 -10.75 -0.09 -15.60
C LEU A 130 -10.01 0.12 -16.92
N PRO A 131 -8.94 -0.65 -17.19
CA PRO A 131 -8.27 -0.62 -18.47
C PRO A 131 -9.20 -1.15 -19.57
N HIS A 132 -9.04 -0.65 -20.79
CA HIS A 132 -9.77 -1.15 -21.95
C HIS A 132 -9.08 -2.37 -22.55
N PHE A 133 -9.88 -3.36 -22.94
CA PHE A 133 -9.40 -4.49 -23.73
C PHE A 133 -9.44 -4.12 -25.22
N THR A 134 -8.32 -4.27 -25.92
CA THR A 134 -8.23 -4.08 -27.37
C THR A 134 -7.96 -5.38 -28.09
N VAL A 135 -8.70 -5.64 -29.15
CA VAL A 135 -8.42 -6.72 -30.08
C VAL A 135 -7.30 -6.26 -31.02
N GLY A 136 -6.14 -6.95 -31.03
CA GLY A 136 -5.00 -6.58 -31.86
C GLY A 136 -3.78 -6.05 -31.10
N SER A 137 -2.88 -5.35 -31.79
CA SER A 137 -1.68 -4.76 -31.19
C SER A 137 -1.95 -3.43 -30.49
N ALA A 138 -1.02 -2.95 -29.67
CA ALA A 138 -1.10 -1.63 -29.05
C ALA A 138 -1.27 -0.47 -30.07
N ALA A 139 -0.88 -0.67 -31.32
CA ALA A 139 -1.06 0.30 -32.41
C ALA A 139 -2.53 0.43 -32.87
N ASP A 140 -3.35 -0.60 -32.62
CA ASP A 140 -4.77 -0.61 -33.00
C ASP A 140 -5.66 0.15 -32.00
N MET A 141 -5.11 0.56 -30.86
CA MET A 141 -5.83 1.27 -29.79
C MET A 141 -6.44 2.62 -30.22
N ALA A 142 -5.83 3.29 -31.16
CA ALA A 142 -6.25 4.65 -31.57
C ALA A 142 -7.51 4.67 -32.46
N ASN A 143 -7.92 3.55 -33.07
CA ASN A 143 -8.94 3.51 -34.14
C ASN A 143 -10.09 2.50 -33.91
N ALA A 144 -10.17 1.81 -32.78
CA ALA A 144 -11.19 0.80 -32.58
C ALA A 144 -12.44 1.38 -31.87
N ASN A 145 -13.58 1.32 -32.54
CA ASN A 145 -14.87 1.21 -31.87
C ASN A 145 -14.87 -0.12 -31.09
N ASN A 146 -14.35 -0.08 -29.90
CA ASN A 146 -14.06 -1.28 -29.10
C ASN A 146 -15.35 -1.70 -28.40
N ASP A 147 -16.17 -2.49 -29.09
CA ASP A 147 -17.32 -3.12 -28.45
C ASP A 147 -16.83 -4.35 -27.63
N GLU A 148 -16.29 -4.05 -26.44
CA GLU A 148 -15.85 -5.09 -25.49
C GLU A 148 -17.00 -6.06 -25.13
N ALA A 149 -18.24 -5.59 -25.13
CA ALA A 149 -19.40 -6.40 -24.83
C ALA A 149 -19.69 -7.41 -25.96
N ALA A 150 -19.56 -7.00 -27.22
CA ALA A 150 -19.73 -7.88 -28.35
C ALA A 150 -18.60 -8.94 -28.42
N GLU A 151 -17.36 -8.51 -28.16
CA GLU A 151 -16.21 -9.44 -28.14
C GLU A 151 -16.31 -10.44 -26.98
N LEU A 152 -16.70 -9.98 -25.79
CA LEU A 152 -16.95 -10.86 -24.64
C LEU A 152 -18.01 -11.90 -24.96
N ARG A 153 -19.14 -11.48 -25.56
CA ARG A 153 -20.22 -12.37 -25.97
C ARG A 153 -19.73 -13.42 -26.97
N ARG A 154 -19.03 -12.99 -28.02
CA ARG A 154 -18.49 -13.88 -29.05
C ARG A 154 -17.58 -14.94 -28.46
N GLN A 155 -16.60 -14.52 -27.62
CA GLN A 155 -15.66 -15.46 -26.99
C GLN A 155 -16.36 -16.39 -25.99
N ALA A 156 -17.33 -15.91 -25.25
CA ALA A 156 -18.06 -16.71 -24.27
C ALA A 156 -18.97 -17.75 -24.93
N GLU A 157 -19.67 -17.41 -26.01
CA GLU A 157 -20.53 -18.33 -26.79
C GLU A 157 -19.69 -19.43 -27.46
N GLU A 158 -18.59 -19.07 -28.11
CA GLU A 158 -17.64 -20.01 -28.69
C GLU A 158 -17.01 -20.92 -27.63
N GLY A 159 -16.56 -20.31 -26.53
CA GLY A 159 -15.95 -21.04 -25.42
C GLY A 159 -16.91 -22.03 -24.74
N LEU A 160 -18.19 -21.63 -24.54
CA LEU A 160 -19.19 -22.52 -23.98
C LEU A 160 -19.46 -23.71 -24.92
N ALA A 161 -19.57 -23.46 -26.22
CA ALA A 161 -19.75 -24.54 -27.21
C ALA A 161 -18.60 -25.54 -27.14
N ASN A 162 -17.36 -25.09 -27.05
CA ASN A 162 -16.18 -25.94 -26.91
C ASN A 162 -16.18 -26.72 -25.59
N ARG A 163 -16.56 -26.09 -24.48
CA ARG A 163 -16.67 -26.77 -23.17
C ARG A 163 -17.72 -27.87 -23.18
N LEU A 164 -18.90 -27.58 -23.73
CA LEU A 164 -19.99 -28.58 -23.85
C LEU A 164 -19.65 -29.72 -24.79
N ALA A 165 -18.92 -29.45 -25.86
CA ALA A 165 -18.46 -30.51 -26.78
C ALA A 165 -17.51 -31.49 -26.09
N VAL A 166 -16.66 -31.02 -25.17
CA VAL A 166 -15.67 -31.85 -24.45
C VAL A 166 -16.23 -32.53 -23.22
N HIS A 167 -17.01 -31.78 -22.41
CA HIS A 167 -17.41 -32.23 -21.07
C HIS A 167 -18.89 -32.58 -20.95
N GLY A 168 -19.70 -32.30 -21.97
CA GLY A 168 -21.15 -32.45 -21.95
C GLY A 168 -21.84 -31.54 -20.97
N VAL A 169 -23.16 -31.70 -20.82
CA VAL A 169 -23.99 -31.00 -19.83
C VAL A 169 -23.97 -31.75 -18.49
N SER A 170 -24.27 -31.05 -17.41
CA SER A 170 -24.46 -31.64 -16.08
C SER A 170 -25.70 -32.56 -16.07
N GLN A 171 -25.67 -33.59 -15.24
CA GLN A 171 -26.80 -34.50 -15.09
C GLN A 171 -28.06 -33.74 -14.67
N GLY A 172 -29.19 -33.98 -15.37
CA GLY A 172 -30.46 -33.33 -15.09
C GLY A 172 -30.62 -31.90 -15.65
N THR A 173 -29.68 -31.45 -16.50
CA THR A 173 -29.73 -30.16 -17.20
C THR A 173 -29.70 -30.34 -18.72
N ALA A 174 -30.14 -29.31 -19.45
CA ALA A 174 -30.08 -29.26 -20.91
C ALA A 174 -29.09 -28.18 -21.39
N THR A 175 -28.73 -28.25 -22.66
CA THR A 175 -27.87 -27.23 -23.31
C THR A 175 -28.52 -25.84 -23.21
N GLU A 176 -29.83 -25.79 -23.27
CA GLU A 176 -30.65 -24.57 -23.14
C GLU A 176 -30.46 -23.88 -21.80
N ASP A 177 -30.32 -24.64 -20.71
CA ASP A 177 -30.07 -24.09 -19.36
C ASP A 177 -28.71 -23.37 -19.30
N TYR A 178 -27.69 -23.96 -19.94
CA TYR A 178 -26.37 -23.33 -20.04
C TYR A 178 -26.43 -22.06 -20.88
N ARG A 179 -27.14 -22.05 -22.00
CA ARG A 179 -27.29 -20.86 -22.84
C ARG A 179 -28.06 -19.76 -22.12
N ALA A 180 -29.16 -20.10 -21.44
CA ALA A 180 -29.94 -19.14 -20.67
C ALA A 180 -29.08 -18.49 -19.56
N ARG A 181 -28.31 -19.32 -18.82
CA ARG A 181 -27.41 -18.84 -17.80
C ARG A 181 -26.29 -17.95 -18.37
N LEU A 182 -25.70 -18.31 -19.50
CA LEU A 182 -24.67 -17.51 -20.18
C LEU A 182 -25.20 -16.14 -20.55
N VAL A 183 -26.39 -16.07 -21.19
CA VAL A 183 -27.02 -14.81 -21.58
C VAL A 183 -27.33 -13.94 -20.36
N PHE A 184 -27.83 -14.54 -19.29
CA PHE A 184 -28.08 -13.84 -18.03
C PHE A 184 -26.79 -13.20 -17.49
N GLU A 185 -25.71 -13.97 -17.36
CA GLU A 185 -24.44 -13.47 -16.84
C GLU A 185 -23.82 -12.39 -17.74
N LEU A 186 -23.81 -12.58 -19.07
CA LEU A 186 -23.34 -11.59 -20.04
C LEU A 186 -24.08 -10.26 -19.92
N ASN A 187 -25.40 -10.29 -19.72
CA ASN A 187 -26.20 -9.08 -19.55
C ASN A 187 -25.82 -8.35 -18.23
N VAL A 188 -25.59 -9.07 -17.15
CA VAL A 188 -25.16 -8.48 -15.88
C VAL A 188 -23.76 -7.88 -15.99
N ILE A 189 -22.78 -8.62 -16.56
CA ILE A 189 -21.40 -8.18 -16.75
C ILE A 189 -21.35 -6.91 -17.63
N THR A 190 -22.08 -6.89 -18.74
CA THR A 190 -22.14 -5.75 -19.65
C THR A 190 -22.77 -4.52 -18.98
N ARG A 191 -23.90 -4.70 -18.28
CA ARG A 191 -24.58 -3.62 -17.55
C ARG A 191 -23.70 -3.00 -16.48
N MET A 192 -22.85 -3.80 -15.85
CA MET A 192 -21.91 -3.36 -14.80
C MET A 192 -20.58 -2.85 -15.39
N HIS A 193 -20.41 -2.81 -16.71
CA HIS A 193 -19.19 -2.36 -17.41
C HIS A 193 -17.93 -3.16 -17.11
N TYR A 194 -18.05 -4.48 -16.86
CA TYR A 194 -16.90 -5.35 -16.58
C TYR A 194 -16.45 -6.23 -17.75
N ALA A 195 -16.96 -5.97 -18.97
CA ALA A 195 -16.61 -6.78 -20.14
C ALA A 195 -15.09 -6.79 -20.41
N GLY A 196 -14.45 -5.63 -20.40
CA GLY A 196 -12.99 -5.51 -20.57
C GLY A 196 -12.20 -6.23 -19.49
N TYR A 197 -12.64 -6.17 -18.23
CA TYR A 197 -12.01 -6.90 -17.14
C TYR A 197 -11.99 -8.41 -17.36
N PHE A 198 -13.12 -9.02 -17.76
CA PHE A 198 -13.19 -10.44 -18.09
C PHE A 198 -12.28 -10.81 -19.25
N LEU A 199 -12.25 -9.98 -20.30
CA LEU A 199 -11.41 -10.21 -21.49
C LEU A 199 -9.92 -10.15 -21.15
N ILE A 200 -9.49 -9.17 -20.34
CA ILE A 200 -8.11 -9.01 -19.91
C ILE A 200 -7.67 -10.24 -19.09
N VAL A 201 -8.51 -10.66 -18.14
CA VAL A 201 -8.21 -11.84 -17.32
C VAL A 201 -8.14 -13.11 -18.18
N ALA A 202 -9.07 -13.29 -19.11
CA ALA A 202 -9.05 -14.42 -20.04
C ALA A 202 -7.80 -14.41 -20.94
N ASP A 203 -7.35 -13.23 -21.40
CA ASP A 203 -6.20 -13.07 -22.28
C ASP A 203 -4.91 -13.62 -21.66
N PHE A 204 -4.54 -13.15 -20.47
CA PHE A 204 -3.29 -13.61 -19.86
C PHE A 204 -3.36 -15.06 -19.34
N ILE A 205 -4.55 -15.57 -18.98
CA ILE A 205 -4.74 -16.99 -18.65
C ILE A 205 -4.57 -17.86 -19.90
N LYS A 206 -5.20 -17.50 -21.02
CA LYS A 206 -5.03 -18.20 -22.29
C LYS A 206 -3.57 -18.17 -22.75
N HIS A 207 -2.89 -17.03 -22.58
CA HIS A 207 -1.45 -16.93 -22.85
C HIS A 207 -0.66 -17.90 -21.97
N ALA A 208 -0.88 -17.93 -20.66
CA ALA A 208 -0.20 -18.84 -19.75
C ALA A 208 -0.41 -20.31 -20.16
N LYS A 209 -1.67 -20.72 -20.39
CA LYS A 209 -2.03 -22.06 -20.83
C LYS A 209 -1.37 -22.41 -22.18
N SER A 210 -1.32 -21.48 -23.14
CA SER A 210 -0.67 -21.71 -24.46
C SER A 210 0.85 -21.91 -24.36
N LYS A 211 1.48 -21.38 -23.30
CA LYS A 211 2.91 -21.58 -23.00
C LYS A 211 3.17 -22.77 -22.09
N GLY A 212 2.15 -23.56 -21.78
CA GLY A 212 2.25 -24.68 -20.86
C GLY A 212 2.60 -24.28 -19.44
N ILE A 213 2.23 -23.06 -19.02
CA ILE A 213 2.35 -22.60 -17.64
C ILE A 213 1.13 -23.11 -16.87
N PRO A 214 1.31 -23.93 -15.82
CA PRO A 214 0.19 -24.42 -15.04
C PRO A 214 -0.62 -23.27 -14.42
N VAL A 215 -1.94 -23.35 -14.58
CA VAL A 215 -2.93 -22.45 -14.00
C VAL A 215 -3.91 -23.26 -13.17
N GLY A 216 -4.22 -22.80 -11.96
CA GLY A 216 -5.19 -23.45 -11.08
C GLY A 216 -6.60 -23.45 -11.66
N PRO A 217 -7.49 -24.37 -11.22
CA PRO A 217 -8.83 -24.53 -11.78
C PRO A 217 -9.79 -23.37 -11.45
N GLY A 218 -9.37 -22.42 -10.65
CA GLY A 218 -10.15 -21.32 -10.12
C GLY A 218 -10.58 -21.56 -8.68
N ARG A 219 -10.75 -20.47 -7.94
CA ARG A 219 -11.20 -20.44 -6.54
C ARG A 219 -11.99 -19.16 -6.23
N GLY A 220 -12.52 -19.05 -5.02
CA GLY A 220 -13.28 -17.89 -4.60
C GLY A 220 -14.64 -17.78 -5.31
N SER A 221 -15.22 -16.57 -5.31
CA SER A 221 -16.54 -16.32 -5.89
C SER A 221 -16.56 -16.39 -7.42
N GLY A 222 -15.44 -16.10 -8.08
CA GLY A 222 -15.32 -16.15 -9.54
C GLY A 222 -15.59 -17.51 -10.16
N ALA A 223 -15.41 -18.60 -9.39
CA ALA A 223 -15.77 -19.96 -9.81
C ALA A 223 -17.29 -20.14 -10.05
N GLY A 224 -18.15 -19.22 -9.54
CA GLY A 224 -19.58 -19.22 -9.77
C GLY A 224 -20.02 -18.68 -11.14
N SER A 225 -19.10 -18.15 -11.97
CA SER A 225 -19.42 -17.58 -13.28
C SER A 225 -19.27 -18.58 -14.41
N LEU A 226 -20.36 -18.80 -15.16
CA LEU A 226 -20.36 -19.59 -16.39
C LEU A 226 -19.58 -18.89 -17.52
N VAL A 227 -19.62 -17.56 -17.56
CA VAL A 227 -18.80 -16.76 -18.49
C VAL A 227 -17.31 -16.99 -18.21
N ALA A 228 -16.89 -16.99 -16.93
CA ALA A 228 -15.52 -17.30 -16.56
C ALA A 228 -15.10 -18.73 -16.97
N TYR A 229 -15.98 -19.70 -16.81
CA TYR A 229 -15.77 -21.09 -17.27
C TYR A 229 -15.67 -21.16 -18.79
N ALA A 230 -16.54 -20.53 -19.52
CA ALA A 230 -16.51 -20.48 -20.98
C ALA A 230 -15.21 -19.82 -21.50
N LEU A 231 -14.76 -18.73 -20.88
CA LEU A 231 -13.54 -18.02 -21.24
C LEU A 231 -12.24 -18.74 -20.78
N THR A 232 -12.34 -19.90 -20.15
CA THR A 232 -11.22 -20.65 -19.57
C THR A 232 -10.48 -19.93 -18.43
N ILE A 233 -11.12 -18.96 -17.81
CA ILE A 233 -10.65 -18.32 -16.58
C ILE A 233 -10.69 -19.33 -15.43
N THR A 234 -11.79 -20.10 -15.35
CA THR A 234 -11.95 -21.22 -14.42
C THR A 234 -12.15 -22.53 -15.17
N ASP A 235 -11.85 -23.65 -14.53
CA ASP A 235 -12.06 -24.99 -15.08
C ASP A 235 -13.15 -25.77 -14.30
N LEU A 236 -13.93 -25.05 -13.44
CA LEU A 236 -15.06 -25.58 -12.68
C LEU A 236 -16.35 -25.17 -13.37
N ASP A 237 -17.19 -26.17 -13.73
CA ASP A 237 -18.53 -25.93 -14.26
C ASP A 237 -19.48 -25.50 -13.14
N PRO A 238 -19.90 -24.20 -13.10
CA PRO A 238 -20.70 -23.71 -11.98
C PRO A 238 -22.09 -24.32 -11.90
N ILE A 239 -22.66 -24.80 -13.01
CA ILE A 239 -23.97 -25.46 -13.02
C ILE A 239 -23.84 -26.85 -12.41
N ARG A 240 -22.80 -27.61 -12.79
CA ARG A 240 -22.53 -28.94 -12.24
C ARG A 240 -22.33 -28.94 -10.73
N PHE A 241 -21.71 -27.91 -10.19
CA PHE A 241 -21.42 -27.76 -8.76
C PHE A 241 -22.42 -26.88 -8.00
N GLY A 242 -23.50 -26.41 -8.63
CA GLY A 242 -24.52 -25.58 -7.99
C GLY A 242 -23.98 -24.23 -7.48
N LEU A 243 -22.99 -23.66 -8.15
CA LEU A 243 -22.38 -22.41 -7.74
C LEU A 243 -23.20 -21.19 -8.21
N LEU A 244 -23.31 -20.18 -7.33
CA LEU A 244 -24.14 -19.00 -7.57
C LEU A 244 -23.30 -17.85 -8.13
N PHE A 245 -23.72 -17.31 -9.28
CA PHE A 245 -23.09 -16.14 -9.91
C PHE A 245 -23.27 -14.87 -9.08
N GLU A 246 -24.40 -14.73 -8.39
CA GLU A 246 -24.75 -13.57 -7.58
C GLU A 246 -23.82 -13.36 -6.38
N ARG A 247 -23.05 -14.39 -6.00
CA ARG A 247 -21.98 -14.28 -5.00
C ARG A 247 -20.72 -13.59 -5.57
N PHE A 248 -20.55 -13.66 -6.89
CA PHE A 248 -19.43 -13.04 -7.59
C PHE A 248 -19.78 -11.63 -8.08
N LEU A 249 -20.87 -11.49 -8.82
CA LEU A 249 -21.38 -10.21 -9.31
C LEU A 249 -22.86 -10.05 -8.96
N ASN A 250 -23.16 -8.94 -8.26
CA ASN A 250 -24.52 -8.55 -7.93
C ASN A 250 -24.68 -7.05 -8.19
N PRO A 251 -25.60 -6.64 -9.11
CA PRO A 251 -25.89 -5.24 -9.39
C PRO A 251 -26.33 -4.41 -8.17
N GLU A 252 -26.90 -5.05 -7.16
CA GLU A 252 -27.32 -4.41 -5.92
C GLU A 252 -26.14 -4.18 -4.95
N ARG A 253 -25.01 -4.85 -5.18
CA ARG A 253 -23.80 -4.77 -4.40
C ARG A 253 -22.70 -4.12 -5.26
N VAL A 254 -22.44 -2.84 -5.03
CA VAL A 254 -21.38 -2.09 -5.75
C VAL A 254 -20.00 -2.54 -5.23
N SER A 255 -19.60 -3.77 -5.54
CA SER A 255 -18.23 -4.26 -5.33
C SER A 255 -17.62 -4.64 -6.67
N MET A 256 -16.35 -4.30 -6.88
CA MET A 256 -15.62 -4.77 -8.06
C MET A 256 -15.46 -6.29 -8.01
N PRO A 257 -15.56 -6.97 -9.16
CA PRO A 257 -15.26 -8.40 -9.25
C PRO A 257 -13.78 -8.64 -8.93
N ASP A 258 -13.49 -9.76 -8.27
CA ASP A 258 -12.15 -10.18 -7.93
C ASP A 258 -11.93 -11.63 -8.38
N PHE A 259 -10.92 -11.83 -9.24
CA PHE A 259 -10.47 -13.16 -9.66
C PHE A 259 -9.16 -13.52 -8.97
N ASP A 260 -9.21 -14.52 -8.13
CA ASP A 260 -8.02 -15.17 -7.57
C ASP A 260 -7.48 -16.24 -8.54
N ILE A 261 -6.33 -15.99 -9.15
CA ILE A 261 -5.74 -16.87 -10.14
C ILE A 261 -4.42 -17.43 -9.62
N ASP A 262 -4.34 -18.74 -9.55
CA ASP A 262 -3.15 -19.45 -9.09
C ASP A 262 -2.28 -19.86 -10.28
N PHE A 263 -1.09 -19.26 -10.41
CA PHE A 263 -0.08 -19.62 -11.40
C PHE A 263 1.05 -20.44 -10.79
N CYS A 264 1.74 -21.23 -11.62
CA CYS A 264 2.99 -21.85 -11.23
C CYS A 264 3.96 -20.83 -10.61
N GLN A 265 4.44 -21.10 -9.41
CA GLN A 265 5.29 -20.18 -8.64
C GLN A 265 6.58 -19.82 -9.40
N GLU A 266 7.21 -20.78 -10.08
CA GLU A 266 8.47 -20.59 -10.81
C GLU A 266 8.28 -19.77 -12.08
N ARG A 267 7.12 -19.90 -12.76
CA ARG A 267 6.87 -19.31 -14.08
C ARG A 267 5.89 -18.13 -14.05
N ARG A 268 5.40 -17.71 -12.88
CA ARG A 268 4.51 -16.55 -12.72
C ARG A 268 5.12 -15.28 -13.32
N GLY A 269 6.44 -15.10 -13.20
CA GLY A 269 7.15 -13.97 -13.78
C GLY A 269 6.94 -13.80 -15.28
N GLU A 270 6.85 -14.90 -16.04
CA GLU A 270 6.59 -14.89 -17.48
C GLU A 270 5.20 -14.32 -17.81
N VAL A 271 4.20 -14.63 -16.98
CA VAL A 271 2.83 -14.10 -17.14
C VAL A 271 2.79 -12.60 -16.87
N ILE A 272 3.48 -12.15 -15.80
CA ILE A 272 3.59 -10.72 -15.47
C ILE A 272 4.29 -9.95 -16.60
N ASP A 273 5.38 -10.49 -17.13
CA ASP A 273 6.12 -9.90 -18.26
C ASP A 273 5.25 -9.83 -19.54
N TYR A 274 4.42 -10.85 -19.78
CA TYR A 274 3.43 -10.80 -20.85
C TYR A 274 2.43 -9.66 -20.67
N VAL A 275 1.86 -9.52 -19.45
CA VAL A 275 0.90 -8.45 -19.15
C VAL A 275 1.53 -7.07 -19.35
N GLN A 276 2.78 -6.87 -18.90
CA GLN A 276 3.51 -5.63 -19.12
C GLN A 276 3.75 -5.32 -20.62
N LYS A 277 4.09 -6.33 -21.40
CA LYS A 277 4.29 -6.17 -22.85
C LYS A 277 2.99 -5.92 -23.60
N ARG A 278 1.91 -6.54 -23.14
CA ARG A 278 0.59 -6.48 -23.79
C ARG A 278 -0.14 -5.18 -23.50
N TYR A 279 -0.10 -4.71 -22.24
CA TYR A 279 -0.88 -3.57 -21.76
C TYR A 279 -0.06 -2.29 -21.56
N GLY A 280 1.26 -2.36 -21.71
CA GLY A 280 2.17 -1.24 -21.53
C GLY A 280 2.99 -1.31 -20.25
N ARG A 281 4.30 -1.12 -20.35
CA ARG A 281 5.22 -1.22 -19.19
C ARG A 281 5.03 -0.11 -18.17
N ASP A 282 4.55 1.03 -18.59
CA ASP A 282 4.22 2.20 -17.78
C ASP A 282 2.78 2.17 -17.23
N GLN A 283 1.95 1.28 -17.76
CA GLN A 283 0.56 1.07 -17.33
C GLN A 283 0.40 -0.11 -16.38
N VAL A 284 1.44 -0.91 -16.15
CA VAL A 284 1.40 -2.11 -15.30
C VAL A 284 2.41 -2.01 -14.18
N ALA A 285 1.95 -2.13 -12.93
CA ALA A 285 2.79 -2.06 -11.74
C ALA A 285 2.39 -3.09 -10.70
N GLN A 286 3.33 -3.40 -9.80
CA GLN A 286 3.02 -4.10 -8.55
C GLN A 286 2.35 -3.15 -7.56
N ILE A 287 1.65 -3.70 -6.59
CA ILE A 287 1.03 -2.94 -5.50
C ILE A 287 1.98 -2.93 -4.31
N ILE A 288 2.14 -1.76 -3.66
CA ILE A 288 2.90 -1.66 -2.43
C ILE A 288 2.14 -2.31 -1.27
N THR A 289 2.88 -2.87 -0.34
CA THR A 289 2.38 -3.30 0.96
C THR A 289 3.26 -2.74 2.06
N PHE A 290 2.67 -2.48 3.22
CA PHE A 290 3.39 -1.97 4.38
C PHE A 290 3.40 -3.03 5.48
N GLY A 291 4.61 -3.50 5.80
CA GLY A 291 4.82 -4.34 6.97
C GLY A 291 4.72 -3.53 8.25
N THR A 292 4.03 -4.04 9.27
CA THR A 292 3.90 -3.43 10.58
C THR A 292 4.68 -4.19 11.64
N LEU A 293 5.02 -3.48 12.72
CA LEU A 293 5.62 -4.09 13.90
C LEU A 293 4.54 -4.91 14.64
N GLN A 294 4.65 -6.24 14.57
CA GLN A 294 3.74 -7.17 15.24
C GLN A 294 4.23 -7.48 16.65
N ALA A 295 3.33 -7.82 17.59
CA ALA A 295 3.60 -8.04 19.01
C ALA A 295 4.89 -8.84 19.31
N ARG A 296 5.06 -10.02 18.69
CA ARG A 296 6.29 -10.82 18.89
C ARG A 296 7.52 -10.19 18.26
N GLY A 297 7.36 -9.56 17.11
CA GLY A 297 8.43 -8.93 16.35
C GLY A 297 8.96 -7.71 17.09
N VAL A 298 8.08 -6.81 17.48
CA VAL A 298 8.45 -5.57 18.17
C VAL A 298 9.12 -5.85 19.52
N LEU A 299 8.61 -6.83 20.28
CA LEU A 299 9.23 -7.20 21.56
C LEU A 299 10.65 -7.76 21.37
N ARG A 300 10.90 -8.51 20.29
CA ARG A 300 12.24 -9.01 19.96
C ARG A 300 13.17 -7.88 19.53
N ASP A 301 12.69 -6.95 18.71
CA ASP A 301 13.47 -5.80 18.25
C ASP A 301 13.82 -4.86 19.43
N VAL A 302 12.85 -4.56 20.29
CA VAL A 302 13.06 -3.73 21.50
C VAL A 302 14.03 -4.42 22.47
N GLY A 303 13.84 -5.73 22.74
CA GLY A 303 14.76 -6.49 23.59
C GLY A 303 16.22 -6.43 23.08
N ARG A 304 16.40 -6.48 21.76
CA ARG A 304 17.73 -6.36 21.13
C ARG A 304 18.35 -4.99 21.38
N VAL A 305 17.63 -3.89 21.14
CA VAL A 305 18.19 -2.53 21.30
C VAL A 305 18.39 -2.13 22.76
N LEU A 306 17.67 -2.76 23.69
CA LEU A 306 17.87 -2.65 25.13
C LEU A 306 18.94 -3.63 25.69
N GLN A 307 19.60 -4.41 24.83
CA GLN A 307 20.64 -5.39 25.19
C GLN A 307 20.15 -6.50 26.15
N MET A 308 18.86 -6.84 26.09
CA MET A 308 18.32 -7.95 26.87
C MET A 308 18.94 -9.29 26.41
N PRO A 309 19.19 -10.24 27.34
CA PRO A 309 19.67 -11.57 26.97
C PRO A 309 18.71 -12.25 25.98
N TYR A 310 19.25 -12.82 24.89
CA TYR A 310 18.43 -13.46 23.84
C TYR A 310 17.48 -14.53 24.40
N GLY A 311 17.97 -15.36 25.33
CA GLY A 311 17.15 -16.39 25.97
C GLY A 311 15.99 -15.85 26.80
N GLN A 312 16.12 -14.65 27.39
CA GLN A 312 15.04 -13.97 28.09
C GLN A 312 14.00 -13.47 27.12
N VAL A 313 14.43 -12.78 26.06
CA VAL A 313 13.54 -12.26 24.99
C VAL A 313 12.79 -13.41 24.30
N ASP A 314 13.46 -14.53 24.04
CA ASP A 314 12.83 -15.71 23.42
C ASP A 314 11.75 -16.32 24.33
N LYS A 315 12.00 -16.41 25.65
CA LYS A 315 10.98 -16.85 26.62
C LYS A 315 9.75 -15.95 26.61
N LEU A 316 9.95 -14.62 26.65
CA LEU A 316 8.86 -13.64 26.63
C LEU A 316 8.05 -13.73 25.34
N THR A 317 8.71 -13.76 24.18
CA THR A 317 8.04 -13.80 22.89
C THR A 317 7.27 -15.10 22.64
N LYS A 318 7.69 -16.23 23.20
CA LYS A 318 6.95 -17.50 23.10
C LYS A 318 5.63 -17.49 23.87
N LEU A 319 5.51 -16.68 24.91
CA LEU A 319 4.27 -16.52 25.68
C LEU A 319 3.23 -15.67 24.97
N VAL A 320 3.62 -14.84 24.00
CA VAL A 320 2.68 -14.05 23.20
C VAL A 320 2.00 -14.97 22.17
N PRO A 321 0.64 -15.09 22.14
CA PRO A 321 -0.05 -15.94 21.19
C PRO A 321 0.23 -15.54 19.74
N GLN A 322 0.29 -16.53 18.83
CA GLN A 322 0.43 -16.29 17.41
C GLN A 322 -0.68 -17.01 16.64
N ASN A 323 -1.73 -16.28 16.33
CA ASN A 323 -2.81 -16.75 15.46
C ASN A 323 -2.98 -15.76 14.30
N PRO A 324 -2.60 -16.11 13.07
CA PRO A 324 -2.74 -15.21 11.92
C PRO A 324 -4.19 -14.79 11.63
N ALA A 325 -5.17 -15.64 11.95
CA ALA A 325 -6.59 -15.36 11.74
C ALA A 325 -7.19 -14.43 12.82
N ALA A 326 -6.55 -14.38 14.01
CA ALA A 326 -6.97 -13.53 15.12
C ALA A 326 -5.73 -13.01 15.86
N PRO A 327 -5.04 -12.00 15.31
CA PRO A 327 -3.82 -11.45 15.89
C PRO A 327 -4.13 -10.81 17.25
N VAL A 328 -3.30 -11.13 18.27
CA VAL A 328 -3.42 -10.60 19.62
C VAL A 328 -2.40 -9.48 19.78
N THR A 329 -2.81 -8.34 20.34
CA THR A 329 -1.89 -7.25 20.68
C THR A 329 -1.01 -7.62 21.88
N LEU A 330 0.15 -6.97 21.99
CA LEU A 330 1.04 -7.19 23.13
C LEU A 330 0.35 -6.83 24.45
N ALA A 331 -0.42 -5.74 24.48
CA ALA A 331 -1.20 -5.34 25.65
C ALA A 331 -2.20 -6.42 26.07
N ALA A 332 -2.95 -6.99 25.12
CA ALA A 332 -3.89 -8.07 25.41
C ALA A 332 -3.18 -9.36 25.85
N ALA A 333 -2.03 -9.68 25.24
CA ALA A 333 -1.22 -10.83 25.65
C ALA A 333 -0.71 -10.68 27.10
N ILE A 334 -0.21 -9.51 27.48
CA ILE A 334 0.24 -9.24 28.87
C ILE A 334 -0.93 -9.33 29.84
N ALA A 335 -2.09 -8.79 29.48
CA ALA A 335 -3.29 -8.82 30.32
C ALA A 335 -3.81 -10.25 30.57
N SER A 336 -3.67 -11.16 29.60
CA SER A 336 -4.20 -12.51 29.67
C SER A 336 -3.22 -13.58 30.16
N GLU A 337 -1.90 -13.33 30.11
CA GLU A 337 -0.86 -14.33 30.46
C GLU A 337 -0.18 -13.96 31.79
N PRO A 338 -0.48 -14.68 32.90
CA PRO A 338 0.09 -14.39 34.23
C PRO A 338 1.61 -14.40 34.27
N LYS A 339 2.27 -15.23 33.45
CA LYS A 339 3.75 -15.29 33.40
C LYS A 339 4.35 -14.01 32.81
N LEU A 340 3.70 -13.39 31.82
CA LEU A 340 4.15 -12.10 31.29
C LEU A 340 4.00 -10.99 32.35
N GLN A 341 2.91 -11.03 33.13
CA GLN A 341 2.72 -10.09 34.23
C GLN A 341 3.81 -10.27 35.31
N ALA A 342 4.09 -11.50 35.73
CA ALA A 342 5.14 -11.76 36.66
C ALA A 342 6.51 -11.27 36.19
N PHE A 343 6.89 -11.55 34.94
CA PHE A 343 8.14 -11.05 34.38
C PHE A 343 8.21 -9.52 34.33
N ARG A 344 7.11 -8.83 34.03
CA ARG A 344 7.02 -7.37 34.06
C ARG A 344 7.23 -6.83 35.49
N ASP A 345 6.61 -7.47 36.50
CA ASP A 345 6.59 -6.97 37.86
C ASP A 345 7.90 -7.28 38.59
N GLU A 346 8.64 -8.34 38.19
CA GLU A 346 9.88 -8.77 38.76
C GLU A 346 11.13 -8.06 38.18
N ASP A 347 11.07 -7.67 36.89
CA ASP A 347 12.22 -7.11 36.18
C ASP A 347 11.89 -5.73 35.53
N PRO A 348 12.46 -4.64 36.04
CA PRO A 348 12.26 -3.29 35.51
C PRO A 348 12.66 -3.15 34.04
N VAL A 349 13.64 -3.93 33.54
CA VAL A 349 14.05 -3.90 32.13
C VAL A 349 12.98 -4.53 31.26
N VAL A 350 12.33 -5.60 31.72
CA VAL A 350 11.19 -6.21 31.04
C VAL A 350 9.99 -5.25 31.03
N ALA A 351 9.70 -4.60 32.16
CA ALA A 351 8.63 -3.60 32.24
C ALA A 351 8.85 -2.47 31.21
N ARG A 352 10.06 -1.93 31.15
CA ARG A 352 10.47 -0.92 30.18
C ARG A 352 10.35 -1.42 28.73
N ALA A 353 10.79 -2.65 28.47
CA ALA A 353 10.70 -3.26 27.15
C ALA A 353 9.23 -3.42 26.72
N PHE A 354 8.34 -3.78 27.61
CA PHE A 354 6.90 -3.89 27.32
C PHE A 354 6.28 -2.53 27.05
N ASP A 355 6.59 -1.47 27.80
CA ASP A 355 6.07 -0.14 27.55
C ASP A 355 6.49 0.37 26.18
N ILE A 356 7.78 0.32 25.87
CA ILE A 356 8.30 0.70 24.55
C ILE A 356 7.65 -0.14 23.43
N ALA A 357 7.59 -1.45 23.59
CA ALA A 357 7.05 -2.34 22.57
C ALA A 357 5.57 -2.11 22.30
N GLN A 358 4.76 -1.83 23.33
CA GLN A 358 3.34 -1.50 23.19
C GLN A 358 3.12 -0.17 22.41
N ARG A 359 3.99 0.83 22.64
CA ARG A 359 3.91 2.12 21.88
C ARG A 359 4.33 1.96 20.43
N LEU A 360 5.23 1.03 20.12
CA LEU A 360 5.71 0.77 18.76
C LEU A 360 4.88 -0.24 17.99
N GLU A 361 4.06 -1.06 18.68
CA GLU A 361 3.22 -2.07 18.03
C GLU A 361 2.26 -1.42 17.03
N GLY A 362 2.13 -2.02 15.84
CA GLY A 362 1.25 -1.54 14.78
C GLY A 362 1.87 -0.46 13.89
N LEU A 363 2.98 0.17 14.28
CA LEU A 363 3.64 1.15 13.43
C LEU A 363 4.20 0.49 12.16
N THR A 364 4.19 1.25 11.06
CA THR A 364 4.77 0.81 9.80
C THR A 364 6.29 0.68 9.93
N ARG A 365 6.82 -0.48 9.52
CA ARG A 365 8.25 -0.78 9.60
C ARG A 365 8.97 -0.58 8.27
N HIS A 366 8.44 -1.13 7.21
CA HIS A 366 9.03 -1.09 5.87
C HIS A 366 7.97 -1.23 4.80
N ALA A 367 8.29 -0.69 3.62
CA ALA A 367 7.55 -0.95 2.40
C ALA A 367 8.02 -2.28 1.77
N SER A 368 7.11 -2.98 1.16
CA SER A 368 7.34 -4.21 0.42
C SER A 368 6.40 -4.25 -0.79
N THR A 369 6.55 -5.21 -1.66
CA THR A 369 5.64 -5.44 -2.77
C THR A 369 4.60 -6.49 -2.42
N HIS A 370 3.39 -6.33 -2.91
CA HIS A 370 2.34 -7.34 -2.77
C HIS A 370 2.77 -8.64 -3.45
N ALA A 371 2.55 -9.77 -2.77
CA ALA A 371 3.03 -11.06 -3.26
C ALA A 371 2.39 -11.51 -4.59
N ALA A 372 1.19 -11.02 -4.90
CA ALA A 372 0.39 -11.50 -6.04
C ALA A 372 -0.24 -10.36 -6.87
N GLY A 373 -0.66 -9.24 -6.24
CA GLY A 373 -1.43 -8.19 -6.90
C GLY A 373 -0.62 -7.35 -7.87
N ILE A 374 -1.17 -7.12 -9.06
CA ILE A 374 -0.71 -6.13 -10.03
C ILE A 374 -1.85 -5.18 -10.38
N VAL A 375 -1.49 -3.97 -10.76
CA VAL A 375 -2.44 -2.95 -11.27
C VAL A 375 -2.20 -2.78 -12.76
N ILE A 376 -3.29 -2.68 -13.52
CA ILE A 376 -3.28 -2.34 -14.94
C ILE A 376 -4.08 -1.05 -15.10
N GLY A 377 -3.44 0.04 -15.54
CA GLY A 377 -4.07 1.33 -15.78
C GLY A 377 -4.56 1.49 -17.22
N ASP A 378 -5.44 2.47 -17.45
CA ASP A 378 -5.89 2.90 -18.77
C ASP A 378 -4.89 3.88 -19.44
N ARG A 379 -3.90 4.35 -18.68
CA ARG A 379 -2.85 5.29 -19.06
C ARG A 379 -1.62 5.08 -18.17
N PRO A 380 -0.50 5.78 -18.40
CA PRO A 380 0.68 5.68 -17.52
C PRO A 380 0.30 5.89 -16.06
N LEU A 381 0.66 4.91 -15.20
CA LEU A 381 0.28 4.93 -13.79
C LEU A 381 0.85 6.13 -13.03
N SER A 382 1.97 6.70 -13.49
CA SER A 382 2.57 7.92 -12.93
C SER A 382 1.66 9.16 -13.05
N GLU A 383 0.67 9.15 -13.95
CA GLU A 383 -0.36 10.19 -14.07
C GLU A 383 -1.50 10.01 -13.06
N LEU A 384 -1.64 8.82 -12.50
CA LEU A 384 -2.73 8.44 -11.60
C LEU A 384 -2.30 8.42 -10.14
N VAL A 385 -1.11 7.85 -9.86
CA VAL A 385 -0.59 7.65 -8.50
C VAL A 385 0.93 7.85 -8.48
N PRO A 386 1.51 8.27 -7.35
CA PRO A 386 2.96 8.26 -7.17
C PRO A 386 3.50 6.85 -7.29
N MET A 387 4.68 6.71 -7.88
CA MET A 387 5.34 5.43 -8.11
C MET A 387 6.55 5.26 -7.18
N TYR A 388 6.79 4.03 -6.76
CA TYR A 388 7.95 3.61 -5.97
C TYR A 388 8.80 2.64 -6.79
N ARG A 389 10.12 2.76 -6.68
CA ARG A 389 11.06 1.81 -7.26
C ARG A 389 11.67 0.95 -6.14
N ASP A 390 11.32 -0.33 -6.16
CA ASP A 390 11.96 -1.29 -5.27
C ASP A 390 13.41 -1.52 -5.75
N PRO A 391 14.43 -1.36 -4.89
CA PRO A 391 15.82 -1.65 -5.27
C PRO A 391 16.08 -3.08 -5.76
N LYS A 392 15.18 -4.00 -5.45
CA LYS A 392 15.28 -5.44 -5.79
C LYS A 392 14.47 -5.84 -7.02
N SER A 393 13.73 -4.92 -7.64
CA SER A 393 12.84 -5.20 -8.76
C SER A 393 12.91 -4.10 -9.81
N ASP A 394 12.94 -4.49 -11.09
CA ASP A 394 12.83 -3.54 -12.21
C ASP A 394 11.39 -3.12 -12.49
N MET A 395 10.41 -3.82 -11.91
CA MET A 395 9.00 -3.50 -12.09
C MET A 395 8.60 -2.32 -11.20
N PRO A 396 7.90 -1.30 -11.75
CA PRO A 396 7.40 -0.20 -10.94
C PRO A 396 6.37 -0.69 -9.91
N VAL A 397 6.28 0.02 -8.79
CA VAL A 397 5.37 -0.29 -7.69
C VAL A 397 4.55 0.96 -7.38
N THR A 398 3.26 0.85 -7.10
CA THR A 398 2.44 1.98 -6.65
C THR A 398 2.87 2.40 -5.24
N GLN A 399 2.78 3.69 -4.88
CA GLN A 399 3.04 4.16 -3.50
C GLN A 399 1.81 4.02 -2.59
N PHE A 400 0.63 3.84 -3.14
CA PHE A 400 -0.58 3.60 -2.37
C PHE A 400 -0.89 2.11 -2.32
N ASN A 401 -1.36 1.62 -1.18
CA ASN A 401 -1.81 0.25 -1.08
C ASN A 401 -3.17 0.05 -1.80
N MET A 402 -3.57 -1.20 -1.98
CA MET A 402 -4.77 -1.59 -2.73
C MET A 402 -6.11 -1.03 -2.21
N LYS A 403 -6.12 -0.30 -1.08
CA LYS A 403 -7.35 0.30 -0.53
C LYS A 403 -7.62 1.70 -1.09
N TRP A 404 -6.65 2.29 -1.73
CA TRP A 404 -6.67 3.67 -2.26
C TRP A 404 -6.47 3.67 -3.80
#